data_72f5b891b6fb16d62e5ce33bbb99cafe
#
_entry.id   72f5b891b6fb16d62e5ce33bbb99cafe
#
_cell.length_a   1.000
_cell.length_b   1.000
_cell.length_c   1.000
_cell.angle_alpha   90.00
_cell.angle_beta   90.00
_cell.angle_gamma   90.00
#
_symmetry.space_group_name_H-M   'P 1'
#
loop_
_entity.id
_entity.type
_entity.pdbx_description
1 polymer ?
#
loop_
_entity_poly.entity_id
_entity_poly.type
_entity_poly.pdbx_seq_one_letter_code
_entity_poly.pdbx_strand_id
1 'polypeptide(L)' 'MKVIDNYMTPSEAAFYWGISDSTLRNKLQEGFSQKADKEREMMIQQGLIKCFIKPNGKRKEWIITTEAMIKWFGEQQK' A
#
# COMPACT_ATOMS: atom_id res chain seq x y z
N MET A 1 -14.34 -0.68 15.35
CA MET A 1 -13.52 -1.27 14.27
C MET A 1 -12.39 -2.10 14.86
N LYS A 2 -12.18 -3.28 14.33
CA LYS A 2 -11.08 -4.13 14.80
C LYS A 2 -9.77 -3.63 14.21
N VAL A 3 -8.69 -3.78 14.97
CA VAL A 3 -7.36 -3.34 14.50
C VAL A 3 -7.00 -3.97 13.15
N ILE A 4 -7.32 -5.24 12.99
CA ILE A 4 -6.99 -5.96 11.75
C ILE A 4 -7.68 -5.35 10.52
N ASP A 5 -8.82 -4.71 10.70
CA ASP A 5 -9.55 -4.10 9.60
C ASP A 5 -8.82 -2.90 9.00
N ASN A 6 -7.82 -2.36 9.71
CA ASN A 6 -6.98 -1.27 9.19
C ASN A 6 -5.86 -1.77 8.29
N TYR A 7 -5.62 -3.08 8.25
CA TYR A 7 -4.54 -3.67 7.47
C TYR A 7 -5.12 -4.41 6.28
N MET A 8 -4.58 -4.15 5.10
CA MET A 8 -5.13 -4.69 3.86
C MET A 8 -4.03 -5.17 2.93
N THR A 9 -4.36 -6.18 2.11
CA THR A 9 -3.53 -6.50 0.97
C THR A 9 -3.78 -5.45 -0.11
N PRO A 10 -2.86 -5.30 -1.09
CA PRO A 10 -3.10 -4.36 -2.18
C PRO A 10 -4.41 -4.61 -2.93
N SER A 11 -4.74 -5.88 -3.17
CA SER A 11 -6.00 -6.21 -3.86
C SER A 11 -7.22 -5.73 -3.10
N GLU A 12 -7.21 -5.94 -1.79
CA GLU A 12 -8.32 -5.50 -0.94
C GLU A 12 -8.42 -3.99 -0.92
N ALA A 13 -7.28 -3.31 -0.77
CA ALA A 13 -7.25 -1.85 -0.75
C ALA A 13 -7.76 -1.25 -2.05
N ALA A 14 -7.32 -1.80 -3.18
CA ALA A 14 -7.76 -1.33 -4.49
C ALA A 14 -9.27 -1.48 -4.63
N PHE A 15 -9.82 -2.59 -4.15
CA PHE A 15 -11.25 -2.84 -4.21
C PHE A 15 -12.04 -1.77 -3.44
N TYR A 16 -11.64 -1.50 -2.20
CA TYR A 16 -12.36 -0.55 -1.36
C TYR A 16 -12.25 0.88 -1.86
N TRP A 17 -11.16 1.24 -2.51
CA TRP A 17 -10.99 2.60 -3.04
C TRP A 17 -11.43 2.75 -4.48
N GLY A 18 -11.90 1.66 -5.08
CA GLY A 18 -12.42 1.72 -6.45
C GLY A 18 -11.38 2.04 -7.50
N ILE A 19 -10.13 1.63 -7.27
CA ILE A 19 -9.03 1.86 -8.20
C ILE A 19 -8.53 0.52 -8.74
N SER A 20 -7.81 0.58 -9.86
CA SER A 20 -7.25 -0.64 -10.44
C SER A 20 -6.05 -1.13 -9.62
N ASP A 21 -5.82 -2.44 -9.66
CA ASP A 21 -4.65 -3.01 -9.03
C ASP A 21 -3.36 -2.40 -9.57
N SER A 22 -3.34 -2.09 -10.87
CA SER A 22 -2.17 -1.49 -11.50
C SER A 22 -1.86 -0.12 -10.92
N THR A 23 -2.87 0.70 -10.68
CA THR A 23 -2.70 2.03 -10.10
C THR A 23 -2.03 1.94 -8.74
N LEU A 24 -2.51 1.03 -7.89
CA LEU A 24 -1.93 0.87 -6.57
C LEU A 24 -0.54 0.24 -6.65
N ARG A 25 -0.36 -0.73 -7.54
CA ARG A 25 0.94 -1.38 -7.72
C ARG A 25 2.01 -0.38 -8.12
N ASN A 26 1.67 0.60 -8.94
CA ASN A 26 2.62 1.64 -9.35
C ASN A 26 3.10 2.46 -8.16
N LYS A 27 2.23 2.69 -7.17
CA LYS A 27 2.62 3.39 -5.94
C LYS A 27 3.61 2.58 -5.11
N LEU A 28 3.52 1.27 -5.19
CA LEU A 28 4.36 0.36 -4.40
C LEU A 28 5.64 -0.05 -5.14
N GLN A 29 5.71 0.19 -6.44
CA GLN A 29 6.83 -0.26 -7.26
C GLN A 29 8.00 0.71 -7.18
N GLU A 30 9.19 0.16 -6.90
CA GLU A 30 10.41 0.95 -6.87
C GLU A 30 10.78 1.44 -8.27
N GLY A 31 11.31 2.66 -8.34
CA GLY A 31 11.80 3.22 -9.57
C GLY A 31 10.72 3.78 -10.49
N PHE A 32 9.46 3.76 -10.07
CA PHE A 32 8.38 4.32 -10.88
C PHE A 32 8.53 5.84 -11.01
N SER A 33 8.80 6.52 -9.90
CA SER A 33 9.14 7.94 -9.91
C SER A 33 9.82 8.29 -8.60
N GLN A 34 10.63 9.35 -8.60
CA GLN A 34 11.32 9.78 -7.39
C GLN A 34 10.33 10.20 -6.30
N LYS A 35 9.27 10.87 -6.71
CA LYS A 35 8.24 11.31 -5.76
C LYS A 35 7.55 10.12 -5.13
N ALA A 36 7.18 9.13 -5.92
CA ALA A 36 6.52 7.94 -5.41
C ALA A 36 7.44 7.17 -4.47
N ASP A 37 8.72 7.07 -4.82
CA ASP A 37 9.70 6.38 -3.98
C ASP A 37 9.85 7.06 -2.62
N LYS A 38 9.92 8.39 -2.60
CA LYS A 38 10.01 9.14 -1.33
C LYS A 38 8.78 8.95 -0.47
N GLU A 39 7.60 9.04 -1.07
CA GLU A 39 6.34 8.84 -0.34
C GLU A 39 6.28 7.45 0.26
N ARG A 40 6.67 6.43 -0.51
CA ARG A 40 6.65 5.05 -0.04
C ARG A 40 7.60 4.87 1.14
N GLU A 41 8.82 5.40 1.05
CA GLU A 41 9.78 5.29 2.13
C GLU A 41 9.30 5.97 3.40
N MET A 42 8.71 7.15 3.27
CA MET A 42 8.16 7.87 4.41
C MET A 42 7.05 7.06 5.07
N MET A 43 6.20 6.45 4.29
CA MET A 43 5.11 5.64 4.82
C MET A 43 5.63 4.38 5.53
N ILE A 44 6.68 3.77 5.00
CA ILE A 44 7.32 2.63 5.67
C ILE A 44 7.88 3.06 7.03
N GLN A 45 8.56 4.20 7.08
CA GLN A 45 9.12 4.71 8.32
C GLN A 45 8.06 5.07 9.34
N GLN A 46 6.92 5.58 8.87
CA GLN A 46 5.80 5.95 9.74
C GLN A 46 4.97 4.75 10.17
N GLY A 47 5.26 3.56 9.63
CA GLY A 47 4.51 2.37 9.95
C GLY A 47 3.16 2.26 9.26
N LEU A 48 2.97 2.99 8.17
CA LEU A 48 1.70 2.98 7.44
C LEU A 48 1.63 1.86 6.41
N ILE A 49 2.77 1.40 5.90
CA ILE A 49 2.84 0.27 4.98
C ILE A 49 4.00 -0.63 5.38
N LYS A 50 3.92 -1.88 4.97
CA LYS A 50 4.95 -2.86 5.29
C LYS A 50 5.19 -3.76 4.09
N CYS A 51 6.45 -4.07 3.83
CA CYS A 51 6.82 -5.02 2.78
C CYS A 51 7.50 -6.22 3.42
N PHE A 52 7.05 -7.41 3.05
CA PHE A 52 7.65 -8.65 3.52
C PHE A 52 8.10 -9.49 2.34
N ILE A 53 9.32 -10.01 2.43
CA ILE A 53 9.87 -10.91 1.41
C ILE A 53 10.22 -12.23 2.11
N LYS A 54 9.63 -13.32 1.64
CA LYS A 54 9.95 -14.65 2.16
C LYS A 54 11.42 -14.95 1.92
N PRO A 55 12.12 -15.57 2.90
CA PRO A 55 13.56 -15.88 2.74
C PRO A 55 13.90 -16.62 1.47
N ASN A 56 13.04 -17.52 1.00
CA ASN A 56 13.28 -18.30 -0.21
C ASN A 56 12.38 -17.87 -1.35
N GLY A 57 11.67 -16.74 -1.19
CA GLY A 57 10.73 -16.25 -2.18
C GLY A 57 11.28 -15.05 -2.93
N LYS A 58 10.74 -14.84 -4.12
CA LYS A 58 11.08 -13.69 -4.94
C LYS A 58 9.97 -12.65 -4.93
N ARG A 59 8.88 -12.94 -4.25
CA ARG A 59 7.67 -12.13 -4.28
C ARG A 59 7.61 -11.23 -3.06
N LYS A 60 7.36 -9.95 -3.31
CA LYS A 60 7.12 -9.00 -2.23
C LYS A 60 5.65 -9.03 -1.85
N GLU A 61 5.40 -9.12 -0.54
CA GLU A 61 4.04 -9.05 -0.02
C GLU A 61 3.89 -7.73 0.71
N TRP A 62 2.89 -6.96 0.32
CA TRP A 62 2.64 -5.65 0.91
C TRP A 62 1.45 -5.69 1.84
N ILE A 63 1.58 -5.00 2.97
CA ILE A 63 0.48 -4.76 3.90
C ILE A 63 0.27 -3.26 3.94
N ILE A 64 -0.95 -2.81 3.71
CA ILE A 64 -1.27 -1.39 3.59
C ILE A 64 -2.32 -1.03 4.63
N THR A 65 -2.15 0.13 5.28
CA THR A 65 -3.13 0.61 6.24
C THR A 65 -4.14 1.51 5.56
N THR A 66 -5.30 1.67 6.21
CA THR A 66 -6.32 2.62 5.79
C THR A 66 -5.75 4.03 5.68
N GLU A 67 -4.92 4.43 6.66
CA GLU A 67 -4.30 5.76 6.64
C GLU A 67 -3.43 5.98 5.40
N ALA A 68 -2.69 4.96 4.98
CA ALA A 68 -1.86 5.07 3.78
C ALA A 68 -2.72 5.30 2.55
N MET A 69 -3.83 4.57 2.44
CA MET A 69 -4.74 4.75 1.31
C MET A 69 -5.37 6.13 1.31
N ILE A 70 -5.74 6.65 2.48
CA ILE A 70 -6.31 7.99 2.58
C ILE A 70 -5.28 9.05 2.15
N LYS A 71 -4.03 8.88 2.52
CA LYS A 71 -2.97 9.81 2.12
C LYS A 71 -2.72 9.78 0.62
N TRP A 72 -2.82 8.60 0.01
CA TRP A 72 -2.57 8.45 -1.43
C TRP A 72 -3.78 8.83 -2.29
N PHE A 73 -4.98 8.46 -1.88
CA PHE A 73 -6.16 8.53 -2.74
C PHE A 73 -7.34 9.25 -2.11
N GLY A 74 -7.23 9.65 -0.85
CA GLY A 74 -8.33 10.30 -0.15
C GLY A 74 -9.28 9.30 0.49
N GLU A 75 -10.51 9.72 0.71
CA GLU A 75 -11.51 8.91 1.40
C GLU A 75 -11.89 7.65 0.63
N GLN A 76 -12.27 6.61 1.36
CA GLN A 76 -12.73 5.36 0.78
C GLN A 76 -13.98 5.58 -0.07
N GLN A 77 -13.96 5.03 -1.30
CA GLN A 77 -15.06 5.22 -2.25
C GLN A 77 -16.21 4.24 -2.02
N LYS A 78 -15.97 3.15 -1.33
CA LYS A 78 -16.99 2.12 -1.10
C LYS A 78 -17.20 1.85 0.37
#